data_6ed19069c8c7eb28af6a9ca5f494b90c
#
_entry.id   6ed19069c8c7eb28af6a9ca5f494b90c
#
_cell.length_a   1.000
_cell.length_b   1.000
_cell.length_c   1.000
_cell.angle_alpha   90.00
_cell.angle_beta   90.00
_cell.angle_gamma   90.00
#
_symmetry.space_group_name_H-M   'P 1'
#
loop_
_entity.id
_entity.type
_entity.pdbx_description
1 polymer ?
#
loop_
_entity_poly.entity_id
_entity_poly.type
_entity_poly.pdbx_seq_one_letter_code
_entity_poly.pdbx_strand_id
1 'polypeptide(L)'
;MNKPHVLVIEDDVSVCELLFSCLSKADYRVSIAQSGEAGLQQIEEDPPEVIVLDLNLPGMNGLDVCRAMRRDPWMSKLPVLMLTGKAEEEDVVVGLEVGADDYMTKPFSPKLLTARVMALLRRGNKIDTAADSKGDSAEILFIKTLGQCGLVLAGRRLSWTEEFSPSQRQLMALLVGAPGGKVSQEEVQAALWPESSASRARSSFDSLLSRVRRTMDASLNPFDSKRYLVVKRGYLCLENCRIDAHEFKRLIRKAGQQITAQEFWPAEITFSSAFSLWQGPFVPGDFGCELTMSFQGELERLCLEASQTFARLLADSGRLQQAVKILRDALRYDPANDEIIRLLYQLYLAQEHPRQASQILKQYAEVLTQEKFSEQEIREALKDFPQEVPTGGWLKG
;
A
#
# COMPACT_ATOMS: atom_id res chain seq x y z
N MET A 1 11.57 -32.87 -2.85
CA MET A 1 11.28 -31.53 -2.32
C MET A 1 10.22 -31.70 -1.25
N ASN A 2 10.43 -31.11 -0.06
CA ASN A 2 9.42 -31.16 1.00
C ASN A 2 8.23 -30.29 0.58
N LYS A 3 6.98 -30.80 0.71
CA LYS A 3 5.78 -30.03 0.37
C LYS A 3 5.56 -28.95 1.41
N PRO A 4 5.26 -27.69 1.03
CA PRO A 4 4.98 -26.63 2.01
C PRO A 4 3.84 -27.03 2.95
N HIS A 5 4.00 -26.75 4.25
CA HIS A 5 3.04 -27.12 5.27
C HIS A 5 2.00 -26.00 5.50
N VAL A 6 0.73 -26.34 5.33
CA VAL A 6 -0.43 -25.48 5.58
C VAL A 6 -1.18 -26.03 6.79
N LEU A 7 -1.32 -25.24 7.86
CA LEU A 7 -2.20 -25.54 8.97
C LEU A 7 -3.55 -24.89 8.74
N VAL A 8 -4.63 -25.67 8.79
CA VAL A 8 -6.01 -25.20 8.73
C VAL A 8 -6.58 -25.27 10.15
N ILE A 9 -7.13 -24.15 10.64
CA ILE A 9 -7.81 -24.04 11.93
C ILE A 9 -9.28 -23.67 11.63
N GLU A 10 -10.18 -24.66 11.73
CA GLU A 10 -11.57 -24.60 11.31
C GLU A 10 -12.36 -25.65 12.07
N ASP A 11 -13.54 -25.34 12.61
CA ASP A 11 -14.36 -26.28 13.39
C ASP A 11 -15.39 -27.04 12.54
N ASP A 12 -15.82 -26.46 11.39
CA ASP A 12 -16.75 -27.15 10.48
C ASP A 12 -16.03 -28.24 9.68
N VAL A 13 -16.45 -29.50 9.95
CA VAL A 13 -15.86 -30.69 9.30
C VAL A 13 -15.98 -30.63 7.77
N SER A 14 -17.10 -30.14 7.22
CA SER A 14 -17.33 -30.05 5.78
C SER A 14 -16.40 -29.02 5.13
N VAL A 15 -16.15 -27.90 5.81
CA VAL A 15 -15.20 -26.88 5.36
C VAL A 15 -13.77 -27.42 5.48
N CYS A 16 -13.43 -28.13 6.56
CA CYS A 16 -12.14 -28.82 6.71
C CYS A 16 -11.87 -29.78 5.56
N GLU A 17 -12.84 -30.63 5.18
CA GLU A 17 -12.70 -31.57 4.08
C GLU A 17 -12.47 -30.86 2.74
N LEU A 18 -13.22 -29.78 2.49
CA LEU A 18 -13.05 -28.95 1.29
C LEU A 18 -11.65 -28.33 1.24
N LEU A 19 -11.20 -27.70 2.32
CA LEU A 19 -9.88 -27.06 2.44
C LEU A 19 -8.77 -28.10 2.25
N PHE A 20 -8.87 -29.25 2.94
CA PHE A 20 -7.92 -30.34 2.83
C PHE A 20 -7.83 -30.86 1.38
N SER A 21 -8.98 -31.13 0.74
CA SER A 21 -9.00 -31.60 -0.65
C SER A 21 -8.39 -30.61 -1.63
N CYS A 22 -8.71 -29.31 -1.48
CA CYS A 22 -8.22 -28.27 -2.35
C CYS A 22 -6.70 -28.05 -2.21
N LEU A 23 -6.21 -27.98 -0.98
CA LEU A 23 -4.81 -27.71 -0.69
C LEU A 23 -3.92 -28.93 -0.98
N SER A 24 -4.39 -30.15 -0.68
CA SER A 24 -3.67 -31.39 -0.98
C SER A 24 -3.52 -31.60 -2.50
N LYS A 25 -4.56 -31.28 -3.30
CA LYS A 25 -4.49 -31.29 -4.78
C LYS A 25 -3.52 -30.25 -5.35
N ALA A 26 -3.27 -29.17 -4.61
CA ALA A 26 -2.31 -28.14 -4.97
C ALA A 26 -0.87 -28.45 -4.47
N ASP A 27 -0.63 -29.67 -4.04
CA ASP A 27 0.67 -30.21 -3.61
C ASP A 27 1.20 -29.61 -2.28
N TYR A 28 0.29 -29.24 -1.36
CA TYR A 28 0.63 -28.85 0.00
C TYR A 28 0.53 -30.02 0.98
N ARG A 29 1.34 -30.00 2.04
CA ARG A 29 1.13 -30.83 3.24
C ARG A 29 0.12 -30.10 4.11
N VAL A 30 -0.99 -30.73 4.46
CA VAL A 30 -2.09 -30.07 5.19
C VAL A 30 -2.29 -30.76 6.53
N SER A 31 -2.31 -29.98 7.62
CA SER A 31 -2.80 -30.40 8.94
C SER A 31 -4.04 -29.59 9.32
N ILE A 32 -4.89 -30.17 10.19
CA ILE A 32 -6.16 -29.58 10.59
C ILE A 32 -6.22 -29.53 12.11
N ALA A 33 -6.62 -28.39 12.65
CA ALA A 33 -7.01 -28.20 14.03
C ALA A 33 -8.48 -27.72 14.09
N GLN A 34 -9.29 -28.29 15.01
CA GLN A 34 -10.71 -27.97 15.11
C GLN A 34 -11.03 -26.91 16.17
N SER A 35 -10.03 -26.31 16.81
CA SER A 35 -10.18 -25.19 17.74
C SER A 35 -8.96 -24.30 17.73
N GLY A 36 -9.11 -23.06 18.21
CA GLY A 36 -8.01 -22.11 18.31
C GLY A 36 -6.87 -22.62 19.19
N GLU A 37 -7.20 -23.22 20.32
CA GLU A 37 -6.23 -23.79 21.28
C GLU A 37 -5.43 -24.95 20.67
N ALA A 38 -6.13 -25.88 19.99
CA ALA A 38 -5.48 -26.98 19.28
C ALA A 38 -4.57 -26.46 18.14
N GLY A 39 -5.00 -25.39 17.45
CA GLY A 39 -4.21 -24.72 16.42
C GLY A 39 -2.91 -24.15 16.97
N LEU A 40 -2.96 -23.41 18.08
CA LEU A 40 -1.77 -22.86 18.72
C LEU A 40 -0.82 -23.96 19.18
N GLN A 41 -1.31 -25.05 19.76
CA GLN A 41 -0.51 -26.20 20.16
C GLN A 41 0.16 -26.86 18.94
N GLN A 42 -0.55 -27.06 17.83
CA GLN A 42 0.04 -27.65 16.62
C GLN A 42 1.10 -26.75 15.98
N ILE A 43 0.96 -25.43 16.07
CA ILE A 43 1.99 -24.49 15.59
C ILE A 43 3.30 -24.69 16.34
N GLU A 44 3.25 -24.96 17.66
CA GLU A 44 4.43 -25.21 18.48
C GLU A 44 5.06 -26.60 18.19
N GLU A 45 4.24 -27.62 17.97
CA GLU A 45 4.69 -29.02 17.77
C GLU A 45 5.21 -29.25 16.34
N ASP A 46 4.54 -28.72 15.33
CA ASP A 46 4.85 -28.92 13.89
C ASP A 46 4.61 -27.60 13.12
N PRO A 47 5.61 -26.71 13.11
CA PRO A 47 5.50 -25.38 12.54
C PRO A 47 5.06 -25.34 11.07
N PRO A 48 3.93 -24.64 10.75
CA PRO A 48 3.49 -24.46 9.37
C PRO A 48 4.21 -23.30 8.69
N GLU A 49 4.24 -23.29 7.36
CA GLU A 49 4.71 -22.15 6.58
C GLU A 49 3.57 -21.13 6.29
N VAL A 50 2.30 -21.54 6.44
CA VAL A 50 1.14 -20.65 6.34
C VAL A 50 -0.04 -21.23 7.12
N ILE A 51 -0.88 -20.35 7.67
CA ILE A 51 -2.06 -20.72 8.46
C ILE A 51 -3.30 -20.24 7.72
N VAL A 52 -4.30 -21.11 7.59
CA VAL A 52 -5.67 -20.78 7.15
C VAL A 52 -6.55 -20.86 8.40
N LEU A 53 -7.07 -19.72 8.84
CA LEU A 53 -7.71 -19.56 10.16
C LEU A 53 -9.14 -19.08 9.99
N ASP A 54 -10.11 -19.84 10.50
CA ASP A 54 -11.49 -19.35 10.61
C ASP A 54 -11.61 -18.31 11.71
N LEU A 55 -12.43 -17.29 11.42
CA LEU A 55 -12.77 -16.27 12.40
C LEU A 55 -13.63 -16.83 13.53
N ASN A 56 -14.64 -17.65 13.17
CA ASN A 56 -15.69 -18.13 14.06
C ASN A 56 -15.39 -19.53 14.60
N LEU A 57 -14.44 -19.61 15.53
CA LEU A 57 -14.11 -20.84 16.22
C LEU A 57 -14.83 -20.91 17.58
N PRO A 58 -15.21 -22.11 18.04
CA PRO A 58 -15.73 -22.30 19.38
C PRO A 58 -14.61 -22.10 20.43
N GLY A 59 -14.93 -21.43 21.51
CA GLY A 59 -13.96 -21.12 22.57
C GLY A 59 -13.10 -19.90 22.22
N MET A 60 -11.84 -20.13 21.87
CA MET A 60 -10.95 -19.06 21.41
C MET A 60 -11.25 -18.72 19.95
N ASN A 61 -11.79 -17.52 19.67
CA ASN A 61 -12.08 -17.08 18.31
C ASN A 61 -10.81 -16.82 17.48
N GLY A 62 -10.94 -16.77 16.15
CA GLY A 62 -9.80 -16.59 15.25
C GLY A 62 -9.03 -15.28 15.46
N LEU A 63 -9.68 -14.20 15.92
CA LEU A 63 -8.99 -12.95 16.26
C LEU A 63 -8.10 -13.13 17.48
N ASP A 64 -8.55 -13.87 18.47
CA ASP A 64 -7.77 -14.11 19.69
C ASP A 64 -6.59 -15.04 19.42
N VAL A 65 -6.78 -16.05 18.54
CA VAL A 65 -5.66 -16.88 18.01
C VAL A 65 -4.61 -15.99 17.33
N CYS A 66 -5.04 -15.14 16.41
CA CYS A 66 -4.16 -14.23 15.71
C CYS A 66 -3.43 -13.27 16.67
N ARG A 67 -4.13 -12.70 17.67
CA ARG A 67 -3.51 -11.85 18.71
C ARG A 67 -2.47 -12.60 19.52
N ALA A 68 -2.75 -13.86 19.92
CA ALA A 68 -1.83 -14.69 20.65
C ALA A 68 -0.56 -14.95 19.82
N MET A 69 -0.71 -15.29 18.55
CA MET A 69 0.40 -15.48 17.62
C MET A 69 1.25 -14.21 17.44
N ARG A 70 0.62 -13.02 17.30
CA ARG A 70 1.35 -11.77 17.09
C ARG A 70 2.11 -11.28 18.34
N ARG A 71 1.77 -11.78 19.54
CA ARG A 71 2.51 -11.53 20.79
C ARG A 71 3.74 -12.40 20.92
N ASP A 72 3.79 -13.54 20.27
CA ASP A 72 4.94 -14.44 20.28
C ASP A 72 5.96 -14.00 19.20
N PRO A 73 7.25 -13.77 19.55
CA PRO A 73 8.26 -13.28 18.62
C PRO A 73 8.50 -14.19 17.41
N TRP A 74 8.26 -15.49 17.54
CA TRP A 74 8.45 -16.46 16.47
C TRP A 74 7.17 -16.63 15.65
N MET A 75 6.00 -16.87 16.29
CA MET A 75 4.72 -17.04 15.62
C MET A 75 4.26 -15.76 14.90
N SER A 76 4.72 -14.59 15.34
CA SER A 76 4.37 -13.29 14.73
C SER A 76 4.79 -13.16 13.27
N LYS A 77 5.72 -14.01 12.81
CA LYS A 77 6.20 -14.03 11.43
C LYS A 77 5.41 -14.97 10.51
N LEU A 78 4.60 -15.88 11.08
CA LEU A 78 3.83 -16.83 10.31
C LEU A 78 2.70 -16.12 9.53
N PRO A 79 2.60 -16.32 8.21
CA PRO A 79 1.54 -15.75 7.41
C PRO A 79 0.19 -16.39 7.77
N VAL A 80 -0.83 -15.54 7.94
CA VAL A 80 -2.20 -15.94 8.29
C VAL A 80 -3.17 -15.49 7.21
N LEU A 81 -3.89 -16.44 6.60
CA LEU A 81 -5.08 -16.23 5.78
C LEU A 81 -6.31 -16.44 6.65
N MET A 82 -7.05 -15.39 6.94
CA MET A 82 -8.27 -15.48 7.75
C MET A 82 -9.48 -15.79 6.87
N LEU A 83 -10.33 -16.73 7.30
CA LEU A 83 -11.62 -17.03 6.67
C LEU A 83 -12.73 -16.35 7.47
N THR A 84 -13.72 -15.75 6.79
CA THR A 84 -14.81 -15.01 7.43
C THR A 84 -16.16 -15.29 6.77
N GLY A 85 -17.27 -15.20 7.53
CA GLY A 85 -18.63 -15.29 7.01
C GLY A 85 -19.11 -13.96 6.41
N LYS A 86 -20.17 -14.00 5.57
CA LYS A 86 -20.73 -12.81 4.88
C LYS A 86 -21.30 -11.71 5.80
N ALA A 87 -21.58 -12.03 7.07
CA ALA A 87 -22.25 -11.11 8.01
C ALA A 87 -21.29 -10.26 8.85
N GLU A 88 -19.96 -10.45 8.71
CA GLU A 88 -18.96 -9.97 9.66
C GLU A 88 -17.98 -8.98 9.00
N GLU A 89 -18.49 -8.11 8.14
CA GLU A 89 -17.68 -7.05 7.51
C GLU A 89 -17.05 -6.08 8.54
N GLU A 90 -17.63 -5.95 9.72
CA GLU A 90 -17.04 -5.21 10.84
C GLU A 90 -15.79 -5.93 11.41
N ASP A 91 -15.76 -7.26 11.39
CA ASP A 91 -14.65 -8.07 11.90
C ASP A 91 -13.43 -8.09 10.95
N VAL A 92 -13.64 -7.82 9.67
CA VAL A 92 -12.55 -7.71 8.67
C VAL A 92 -11.62 -6.52 8.96
N VAL A 93 -12.18 -5.40 9.43
CA VAL A 93 -11.40 -4.22 9.83
C VAL A 93 -10.63 -4.54 11.12
N VAL A 94 -11.25 -5.22 12.07
CA VAL A 94 -10.62 -5.67 13.31
C VAL A 94 -9.54 -6.72 13.03
N GLY A 95 -9.77 -7.62 12.06
CA GLY A 95 -8.82 -8.68 11.68
C GLY A 95 -7.48 -8.15 11.11
N LEU A 96 -7.51 -7.06 10.34
CA LEU A 96 -6.30 -6.40 9.84
C LEU A 96 -5.55 -5.63 10.94
N GLU A 97 -6.27 -5.00 11.87
CA GLU A 97 -5.67 -4.36 13.05
C GLU A 97 -5.01 -5.40 13.98
N VAL A 98 -5.54 -6.62 14.00
CA VAL A 98 -5.02 -7.75 14.78
C VAL A 98 -3.82 -8.41 14.11
N GLY A 99 -3.55 -8.12 12.83
CA GLY A 99 -2.33 -8.55 12.14
C GLY A 99 -2.47 -9.79 11.24
N ALA A 100 -3.65 -10.11 10.72
CA ALA A 100 -3.79 -11.07 9.62
C ALA A 100 -3.11 -10.53 8.35
N ASP A 101 -2.49 -11.42 7.56
CA ASP A 101 -1.76 -11.03 6.34
C ASP A 101 -2.65 -10.98 5.10
N ASP A 102 -3.76 -11.74 5.11
CA ASP A 102 -4.80 -11.75 4.08
C ASP A 102 -6.08 -12.36 4.66
N TYR A 103 -7.23 -12.19 3.99
CA TYR A 103 -8.48 -12.84 4.37
C TYR A 103 -9.35 -13.16 3.16
N MET A 104 -10.33 -14.05 3.39
CA MET A 104 -11.23 -14.53 2.37
C MET A 104 -12.60 -14.83 2.95
N THR A 105 -13.66 -14.38 2.27
CA THR A 105 -15.03 -14.62 2.68
C THR A 105 -15.52 -16.01 2.28
N LYS A 106 -16.30 -16.66 3.14
CA LYS A 106 -17.10 -17.86 2.84
C LYS A 106 -18.43 -17.44 2.19
N PRO A 107 -18.87 -18.11 1.09
CA PRO A 107 -18.25 -19.22 0.39
C PRO A 107 -17.13 -18.77 -0.56
N PHE A 108 -16.08 -19.55 -0.66
CA PHE A 108 -14.89 -19.23 -1.46
C PHE A 108 -14.66 -20.21 -2.62
N SER A 109 -13.94 -19.72 -3.63
CA SER A 109 -13.50 -20.55 -4.74
C SER A 109 -12.20 -21.31 -4.40
N PRO A 110 -12.11 -22.64 -4.66
CA PRO A 110 -10.87 -23.42 -4.51
C PRO A 110 -9.65 -22.79 -5.20
N LYS A 111 -9.84 -22.27 -6.40
CA LYS A 111 -8.77 -21.58 -7.17
C LYS A 111 -8.27 -20.33 -6.45
N LEU A 112 -9.19 -19.57 -5.85
CA LEU A 112 -8.85 -18.35 -5.13
C LEU A 112 -8.10 -18.66 -3.83
N LEU A 113 -8.55 -19.67 -3.06
CA LEU A 113 -7.87 -20.16 -1.86
C LEU A 113 -6.41 -20.51 -2.18
N THR A 114 -6.20 -21.39 -3.16
CA THR A 114 -4.86 -21.83 -3.54
C THR A 114 -3.96 -20.67 -3.99
N ALA A 115 -4.51 -19.73 -4.76
CA ALA A 115 -3.77 -18.54 -5.20
C ALA A 115 -3.33 -17.65 -4.03
N ARG A 116 -4.18 -17.47 -3.00
CA ARG A 116 -3.86 -16.68 -1.80
C ARG A 116 -2.82 -17.36 -0.92
N VAL A 117 -2.98 -18.66 -0.65
CA VAL A 117 -1.99 -19.47 0.08
C VAL A 117 -0.63 -19.43 -0.61
N MET A 118 -0.58 -19.59 -1.95
CA MET A 118 0.65 -19.46 -2.73
C MET A 118 1.27 -18.05 -2.61
N ALA A 119 0.45 -17.00 -2.59
CA ALA A 119 0.94 -15.63 -2.45
C ALA A 119 1.54 -15.37 -1.07
N LEU A 120 0.94 -15.92 -0.01
CA LEU A 120 1.44 -15.83 1.36
C LEU A 120 2.73 -16.61 1.54
N LEU A 121 2.82 -17.86 1.04
CA LEU A 121 4.03 -18.66 1.06
C LEU A 121 5.20 -17.98 0.34
N ARG A 122 4.95 -17.29 -0.77
CA ARG A 122 5.99 -16.50 -1.45
C ARG A 122 6.45 -15.31 -0.62
N ARG A 123 5.61 -14.75 0.26
CA ARG A 123 5.99 -13.68 1.19
C ARG A 123 6.78 -14.25 2.36
N GLY A 124 6.34 -15.36 2.94
CA GLY A 124 7.03 -16.08 4.04
C GLY A 124 8.42 -16.58 3.65
N ASN A 125 8.56 -17.25 2.51
CA ASN A 125 9.85 -17.74 2.01
C ASN A 125 10.86 -16.61 1.67
N LYS A 126 10.42 -15.35 1.56
CA LYS A 126 11.35 -14.22 1.43
C LYS A 126 11.92 -13.73 2.76
N ILE A 127 11.38 -14.19 3.89
CA ILE A 127 11.88 -13.81 5.23
C ILE A 127 12.93 -14.82 5.73
N ASP A 128 12.82 -16.12 5.37
CA ASP A 128 13.71 -17.17 5.88
C ASP A 128 14.87 -17.56 4.95
N THR A 129 14.89 -17.11 3.69
CA THR A 129 16.01 -17.40 2.77
C THR A 129 17.17 -16.41 2.84
N ALA A 130 17.24 -15.60 3.90
CA ALA A 130 18.38 -14.69 4.14
C ALA A 130 19.59 -15.39 4.82
N ALA A 131 19.51 -16.69 5.17
CA ALA A 131 20.57 -17.36 5.92
C ALA A 131 21.48 -18.30 5.13
N ASP A 132 21.01 -18.91 4.01
CA ASP A 132 21.88 -19.88 3.28
C ASP A 132 21.53 -19.93 1.78
N SER A 133 21.99 -18.96 1.02
CA SER A 133 22.36 -19.17 -0.39
C SER A 133 23.35 -18.12 -0.87
N LYS A 134 24.63 -18.48 -0.87
CA LYS A 134 25.66 -17.88 -1.73
C LYS A 134 25.29 -18.20 -3.18
N GLY A 135 24.46 -17.34 -3.79
CA GLY A 135 24.07 -17.41 -5.18
C GLY A 135 23.30 -16.14 -5.52
N ASP A 136 23.89 -15.25 -6.19
CA ASP A 136 23.56 -14.02 -6.96
C ASP A 136 22.07 -13.58 -7.10
N SER A 137 21.24 -13.74 -6.09
CA SER A 137 19.93 -13.07 -5.98
C SER A 137 20.14 -11.72 -5.31
N ALA A 138 20.28 -10.67 -6.11
CA ALA A 138 20.40 -9.30 -5.62
C ALA A 138 19.21 -8.98 -4.69
N GLU A 139 19.47 -8.70 -3.43
CA GLU A 139 18.47 -8.19 -2.50
C GLU A 139 17.82 -6.94 -3.11
N ILE A 140 16.49 -6.81 -3.00
CA ILE A 140 15.75 -5.68 -3.59
C ILE A 140 15.75 -4.52 -2.59
N LEU A 141 16.29 -3.38 -3.00
CA LEU A 141 16.22 -2.14 -2.23
C LEU A 141 14.82 -1.52 -2.34
N PHE A 142 14.14 -1.32 -1.21
CA PHE A 142 12.89 -0.59 -1.17
C PHE A 142 13.15 0.90 -0.91
N ILE A 143 12.66 1.76 -1.80
CA ILE A 143 12.75 3.20 -1.69
C ILE A 143 11.36 3.72 -1.33
N LYS A 144 11.23 4.27 -0.13
CA LYS A 144 10.02 4.91 0.35
C LYS A 144 10.08 6.40 0.09
N THR A 145 9.02 6.95 -0.46
CA THR A 145 8.94 8.37 -0.84
C THR A 145 7.55 8.97 -0.62
N LEU A 146 6.55 8.14 -0.28
CA LEU A 146 5.19 8.57 0.01
C LEU A 146 5.02 8.78 1.52
N GLY A 147 5.10 10.03 1.96
CA GLY A 147 4.97 10.46 3.35
C GLY A 147 6.29 10.41 4.13
N GLN A 148 6.89 9.24 4.28
CA GLN A 148 8.20 9.08 4.92
C GLN A 148 9.24 8.67 3.90
N CYS A 149 10.29 9.48 3.77
CA CYS A 149 11.37 9.20 2.82
C CYS A 149 12.48 8.37 3.46
N GLY A 150 12.85 7.27 2.80
CA GLY A 150 13.89 6.39 3.30
C GLY A 150 14.21 5.22 2.38
N LEU A 151 15.26 4.50 2.72
CA LEU A 151 15.67 3.25 2.07
C LEU A 151 15.50 2.10 3.06
N VAL A 152 15.06 0.96 2.56
CA VAL A 152 14.92 -0.27 3.38
C VAL A 152 15.53 -1.44 2.62
N LEU A 153 16.46 -2.15 3.26
CA LEU A 153 17.09 -3.37 2.73
C LEU A 153 17.25 -4.39 3.86
N ALA A 154 16.73 -5.60 3.68
CA ALA A 154 16.86 -6.69 4.65
C ALA A 154 16.54 -6.27 6.10
N GLY A 155 15.46 -5.48 6.29
CA GLY A 155 15.03 -4.96 7.59
C GLY A 155 15.82 -3.76 8.13
N ARG A 156 16.92 -3.38 7.50
CA ARG A 156 17.68 -2.15 7.82
C ARG A 156 17.03 -0.95 7.16
N ARG A 157 17.11 0.19 7.82
CA ARG A 157 16.48 1.43 7.36
C ARG A 157 17.49 2.57 7.35
N LEU A 158 17.39 3.43 6.34
CA LEU A 158 18.08 4.70 6.25
C LEU A 158 17.02 5.79 6.05
N SER A 159 16.98 6.75 6.97
CA SER A 159 16.08 7.91 6.88
C SER A 159 16.72 9.00 6.03
N TRP A 160 15.98 9.52 5.02
CA TRP A 160 16.51 10.63 4.22
C TRP A 160 16.66 11.91 5.04
N THR A 161 15.77 12.17 5.98
CA THR A 161 15.79 13.38 6.79
C THR A 161 16.94 13.42 7.78
N GLU A 162 17.33 12.26 8.32
CA GLU A 162 18.34 12.16 9.37
C GLU A 162 19.75 11.93 8.80
N GLU A 163 19.88 11.14 7.74
CA GLU A 163 21.19 10.66 7.27
C GLU A 163 21.65 11.31 5.97
N PHE A 164 20.73 11.79 5.12
CA PHE A 164 21.10 12.48 3.89
C PHE A 164 21.16 13.99 4.08
N SER A 165 22.24 14.61 3.58
CA SER A 165 22.30 16.06 3.42
C SER A 165 21.26 16.57 2.42
N PRO A 166 20.90 17.87 2.42
CA PRO A 166 19.92 18.42 1.47
C PRO A 166 20.22 18.06 0.01
N SER A 167 21.48 18.21 -0.44
CA SER A 167 21.86 17.87 -1.83
C SER A 167 21.74 16.38 -2.15
N GLN A 168 21.96 15.50 -1.16
CA GLN A 168 21.78 14.05 -1.36
C GLN A 168 20.29 13.71 -1.50
N ARG A 169 19.42 14.34 -0.69
CA ARG A 169 17.97 14.21 -0.82
C ARG A 169 17.46 14.68 -2.18
N GLN A 170 17.99 15.83 -2.64
CA GLN A 170 17.66 16.38 -3.95
C GLN A 170 18.01 15.40 -5.07
N LEU A 171 19.20 14.80 -5.06
CA LEU A 171 19.61 13.82 -6.06
C LEU A 171 18.71 12.57 -6.05
N MET A 172 18.36 12.07 -4.86
CA MET A 172 17.47 10.92 -4.74
C MET A 172 16.04 11.26 -5.20
N ALA A 173 15.53 12.44 -4.88
CA ALA A 173 14.23 12.90 -5.33
C ALA A 173 14.15 13.05 -6.85
N LEU A 174 15.18 13.60 -7.48
CA LEU A 174 15.32 13.67 -8.95
C LEU A 174 15.28 12.28 -9.59
N LEU A 175 16.02 11.32 -9.03
CA LEU A 175 16.05 9.95 -9.53
C LEU A 175 14.70 9.25 -9.41
N VAL A 176 14.02 9.43 -8.28
CA VAL A 176 12.69 8.84 -8.07
C VAL A 176 11.66 9.51 -8.98
N GLY A 177 11.70 10.83 -9.14
CA GLY A 177 10.77 11.57 -10.01
C GLY A 177 11.01 11.31 -11.51
N ALA A 178 12.20 10.85 -11.87
CA ALA A 178 12.52 10.58 -13.27
C ALA A 178 11.83 9.29 -13.78
N PRO A 179 11.37 9.27 -15.04
CA PRO A 179 10.76 8.10 -15.64
C PRO A 179 11.64 6.85 -15.51
N GLY A 180 11.09 5.81 -14.90
CA GLY A 180 11.81 4.55 -14.69
C GLY A 180 13.03 4.63 -13.75
N GLY A 181 13.13 5.68 -12.92
CA GLY A 181 14.28 5.86 -12.01
C GLY A 181 15.59 6.14 -12.75
N LYS A 182 15.52 6.82 -13.90
CA LYS A 182 16.65 7.09 -14.79
C LYS A 182 16.68 8.56 -15.20
N VAL A 183 17.80 9.25 -14.95
CA VAL A 183 18.01 10.66 -15.28
C VAL A 183 19.40 10.85 -15.92
N SER A 184 19.53 11.73 -16.89
CA SER A 184 20.82 12.03 -17.46
C SER A 184 21.70 12.83 -16.48
N GLN A 185 23.01 12.68 -16.58
CA GLN A 185 23.93 13.47 -15.76
C GLN A 185 23.80 14.96 -16.06
N GLU A 186 23.48 15.31 -17.30
CA GLU A 186 23.29 16.70 -17.73
C GLU A 186 22.04 17.31 -17.08
N GLU A 187 20.91 16.58 -17.04
CA GLU A 187 19.68 17.01 -16.34
C GLU A 187 19.93 17.19 -14.85
N VAL A 188 20.65 16.27 -14.19
CA VAL A 188 21.02 16.42 -12.78
C VAL A 188 21.89 17.66 -12.57
N GLN A 189 22.88 17.88 -13.43
CA GLN A 189 23.79 19.02 -13.32
C GLN A 189 23.04 20.34 -13.54
N ALA A 190 22.17 20.42 -14.53
CA ALA A 190 21.35 21.59 -14.80
C ALA A 190 20.38 21.90 -13.64
N ALA A 191 19.77 20.85 -13.04
CA ALA A 191 18.84 21.00 -11.93
C ALA A 191 19.52 21.44 -10.62
N LEU A 192 20.70 20.87 -10.30
CA LEU A 192 21.35 21.11 -9.02
C LEU A 192 22.37 22.26 -9.05
N TRP A 193 22.94 22.58 -10.21
CA TRP A 193 23.99 23.62 -10.37
C TRP A 193 23.77 24.45 -11.63
N PRO A 194 22.64 25.13 -11.83
CA PRO A 194 22.31 25.84 -13.07
C PRO A 194 23.32 26.96 -13.39
N GLU A 195 23.89 27.59 -12.37
CA GLU A 195 24.83 28.70 -12.48
C GLU A 195 26.33 28.26 -12.65
N SER A 196 26.58 26.93 -12.62
CA SER A 196 27.94 26.41 -12.64
C SER A 196 28.44 26.15 -14.07
N SER A 197 29.74 26.34 -14.30
CA SER A 197 30.35 25.85 -15.56
C SER A 197 30.22 24.31 -15.64
N ALA A 198 30.15 23.79 -16.86
CA ALA A 198 29.98 22.34 -17.10
C ALA A 198 31.04 21.47 -16.39
N SER A 199 32.30 21.93 -16.34
CA SER A 199 33.37 21.22 -15.66
C SER A 199 33.19 21.18 -14.13
N ARG A 200 32.74 22.30 -13.53
CA ARG A 200 32.45 22.37 -12.10
C ARG A 200 31.21 21.54 -11.74
N ALA A 201 30.13 21.64 -12.51
CA ALA A 201 28.94 20.88 -12.32
C ALA A 201 29.20 19.37 -12.36
N ARG A 202 30.03 18.90 -13.30
CA ARG A 202 30.48 17.52 -13.41
C ARG A 202 31.24 17.05 -12.16
N SER A 203 32.23 17.83 -11.71
CA SER A 203 32.99 17.51 -10.50
C SER A 203 32.12 17.49 -9.24
N SER A 204 31.15 18.41 -9.15
CA SER A 204 30.16 18.46 -8.06
C SER A 204 29.23 17.24 -8.07
N PHE A 205 28.79 16.81 -9.27
CA PHE A 205 28.00 15.59 -9.44
C PHE A 205 28.75 14.35 -8.97
N ASP A 206 30.00 14.15 -9.42
CA ASP A 206 30.82 13.00 -9.02
C ASP A 206 31.07 12.97 -7.51
N SER A 207 31.32 14.12 -6.90
CA SER A 207 31.45 14.26 -5.45
C SER A 207 30.16 13.96 -4.70
N LEU A 208 29.02 14.45 -5.21
CA LEU A 208 27.70 14.19 -4.62
C LEU A 208 27.32 12.70 -4.69
N LEU A 209 27.50 12.09 -5.86
CA LEU A 209 27.24 10.67 -6.06
C LEU A 209 28.09 9.79 -5.13
N SER A 210 29.39 10.14 -4.99
CA SER A 210 30.29 9.44 -4.07
C SER A 210 29.83 9.56 -2.61
N ARG A 211 29.33 10.75 -2.20
CA ARG A 211 28.79 10.95 -0.84
C ARG A 211 27.50 10.16 -0.59
N VAL A 212 26.55 10.15 -1.57
CA VAL A 212 25.32 9.35 -1.46
C VAL A 212 25.67 7.88 -1.28
N ARG A 213 26.53 7.33 -2.12
CA ARG A 213 26.97 5.93 -2.02
C ARG A 213 27.61 5.63 -0.68
N ARG A 214 28.48 6.49 -0.17
CA ARG A 214 29.12 6.31 1.14
C ARG A 214 28.11 6.29 2.28
N THR A 215 27.13 7.17 2.27
CA THR A 215 26.06 7.19 3.29
C THR A 215 25.23 5.90 3.22
N MET A 216 24.83 5.46 2.02
CA MET A 216 24.12 4.19 1.84
C MET A 216 24.93 3.00 2.34
N ASP A 217 26.21 2.91 1.96
CA ASP A 217 27.10 1.81 2.35
C ASP A 217 27.32 1.76 3.88
N ALA A 218 27.40 2.92 4.54
CA ALA A 218 27.56 3.00 5.99
C ALA A 218 26.29 2.59 6.76
N SER A 219 25.13 3.07 6.33
CA SER A 219 23.87 2.87 7.07
C SER A 219 23.23 1.50 6.81
N LEU A 220 23.44 0.93 5.63
CA LEU A 220 22.83 -0.35 5.24
C LEU A 220 23.81 -1.53 5.25
N ASN A 221 24.98 -1.39 5.85
CA ASN A 221 26.07 -2.40 5.84
C ASN A 221 25.62 -3.81 6.34
N PRO A 222 25.94 -4.94 5.63
CA PRO A 222 26.73 -4.99 4.40
C PRO A 222 25.91 -4.56 3.17
N PHE A 223 26.39 -3.57 2.43
CA PHE A 223 25.70 -2.98 1.29
C PHE A 223 26.71 -2.57 0.21
N ASP A 224 26.36 -2.76 -1.04
CA ASP A 224 27.13 -2.24 -2.18
C ASP A 224 26.23 -1.31 -3.00
N SER A 225 26.28 -0.02 -2.70
CA SER A 225 25.49 1.03 -3.36
C SER A 225 25.64 1.06 -4.87
N LYS A 226 26.77 0.57 -5.41
CA LYS A 226 27.02 0.53 -6.86
C LYS A 226 26.11 -0.46 -7.60
N ARG A 227 25.52 -1.42 -6.88
CA ARG A 227 24.52 -2.37 -7.45
C ARG A 227 23.14 -1.72 -7.66
N TYR A 228 22.86 -0.63 -6.96
CA TYR A 228 21.57 0.04 -6.95
C TYR A 228 21.61 1.41 -7.60
N LEU A 229 22.68 2.16 -7.39
CA LEU A 229 22.88 3.49 -7.94
C LEU A 229 23.97 3.43 -9.03
N VAL A 230 23.54 3.17 -10.25
CA VAL A 230 24.42 2.79 -11.36
C VAL A 230 24.54 3.93 -12.37
N VAL A 231 25.76 4.20 -12.84
CA VAL A 231 26.00 5.12 -13.95
C VAL A 231 26.24 4.31 -15.22
N LYS A 232 25.37 4.48 -16.22
CA LYS A 232 25.45 3.80 -17.53
C LYS A 232 25.24 4.81 -18.67
N ARG A 233 26.22 4.90 -19.57
CA ARG A 233 26.13 5.72 -20.80
C ARG A 233 25.65 7.16 -20.56
N GLY A 234 26.18 7.83 -19.52
CA GLY A 234 25.82 9.21 -19.19
C GLY A 234 24.52 9.37 -18.38
N TYR A 235 23.87 8.27 -18.01
CA TYR A 235 22.69 8.28 -17.15
C TYR A 235 23.01 7.74 -15.76
N LEU A 236 22.39 8.33 -14.75
CA LEU A 236 22.30 7.78 -13.41
C LEU A 236 20.97 7.01 -13.30
N CYS A 237 21.04 5.77 -12.84
CA CYS A 237 19.90 4.84 -12.81
C CYS A 237 19.77 4.21 -11.43
N LEU A 238 18.53 4.00 -10.99
CA LEU A 238 18.18 3.12 -9.89
C LEU A 238 17.92 1.71 -10.44
N GLU A 239 18.71 0.73 -10.00
CA GLU A 239 18.58 -0.67 -10.40
C GLU A 239 18.35 -1.56 -9.15
N ASN A 240 17.79 -2.75 -9.34
CA ASN A 240 17.49 -3.69 -8.25
C ASN A 240 16.71 -3.07 -7.08
N CYS A 241 15.82 -2.12 -7.37
CA CYS A 241 15.02 -1.44 -6.37
C CYS A 241 13.52 -1.45 -6.70
N ARG A 242 12.71 -1.25 -5.67
CA ARG A 242 11.27 -0.95 -5.79
C ARG A 242 11.01 0.40 -5.14
N ILE A 243 10.30 1.26 -5.84
CA ILE A 243 9.95 2.61 -5.41
C ILE A 243 8.44 2.61 -5.14
N ASP A 244 8.03 2.99 -3.92
CA ASP A 244 6.62 3.00 -3.51
C ASP A 244 5.76 3.91 -4.41
N ALA A 245 6.25 5.10 -4.78
CA ALA A 245 5.55 6.00 -5.69
C ALA A 245 5.31 5.39 -7.08
N HIS A 246 6.29 4.67 -7.64
CA HIS A 246 6.12 3.99 -8.93
C HIS A 246 5.16 2.80 -8.81
N GLU A 247 5.25 2.06 -7.72
CA GLU A 247 4.36 0.93 -7.45
C GLU A 247 2.93 1.40 -7.21
N PHE A 248 2.72 2.52 -6.49
CA PHE A 248 1.44 3.18 -6.34
C PHE A 248 0.83 3.51 -7.72
N LYS A 249 1.56 4.22 -8.59
CA LYS A 249 1.09 4.54 -9.95
C LYS A 249 0.72 3.28 -10.74
N ARG A 250 1.55 2.23 -10.64
CA ARG A 250 1.30 0.95 -11.33
C ARG A 250 0.02 0.28 -10.83
N LEU A 251 -0.19 0.23 -9.51
CA LEU A 251 -1.37 -0.38 -8.90
C LEU A 251 -2.64 0.41 -9.24
N ILE A 252 -2.64 1.74 -9.17
CA ILE A 252 -3.79 2.56 -9.54
C ILE A 252 -4.17 2.33 -11.01
N ARG A 253 -3.20 2.32 -11.92
CA ARG A 253 -3.46 2.02 -13.34
C ARG A 253 -4.06 0.63 -13.52
N LYS A 254 -3.53 -0.38 -12.80
CA LYS A 254 -4.05 -1.75 -12.84
C LYS A 254 -5.50 -1.82 -12.33
N ALA A 255 -5.81 -1.15 -11.22
CA ALA A 255 -7.16 -1.10 -10.67
C ALA A 255 -8.15 -0.46 -11.66
N GLY A 256 -7.76 0.63 -12.32
CA GLY A 256 -8.56 1.25 -13.38
C GLY A 256 -8.86 0.29 -14.56
N GLN A 257 -7.87 -0.49 -15.01
CA GLN A 257 -8.06 -1.52 -16.04
C GLN A 257 -9.04 -2.61 -15.57
N GLN A 258 -8.94 -3.04 -14.32
CA GLN A 258 -9.84 -4.03 -13.74
C GLN A 258 -11.28 -3.53 -13.64
N ILE A 259 -11.50 -2.24 -13.29
CA ILE A 259 -12.83 -1.63 -13.33
C ILE A 259 -13.40 -1.63 -14.76
N THR A 260 -12.60 -1.24 -15.75
CA THR A 260 -13.02 -1.25 -17.15
C THR A 260 -13.39 -2.66 -17.63
N ALA A 261 -12.70 -3.68 -17.11
CA ALA A 261 -12.99 -5.09 -17.36
C ALA A 261 -14.16 -5.63 -16.51
N GLN A 262 -14.81 -4.80 -15.69
CA GLN A 262 -15.86 -5.18 -14.73
C GLN A 262 -15.40 -6.19 -13.66
N GLU A 263 -14.10 -6.24 -13.40
CA GLU A 263 -13.48 -7.04 -12.35
C GLU A 263 -13.45 -6.26 -11.02
N PHE A 264 -14.62 -5.94 -10.46
CA PHE A 264 -14.74 -5.02 -9.33
C PHE A 264 -14.01 -5.51 -8.06
N TRP A 265 -14.12 -6.79 -7.73
CA TRP A 265 -13.42 -7.37 -6.58
C TRP A 265 -11.88 -7.36 -6.72
N PRO A 266 -11.28 -7.79 -7.83
CA PRO A 266 -9.84 -7.58 -8.06
C PRO A 266 -9.39 -6.12 -8.01
N ALA A 267 -10.21 -5.21 -8.55
CA ALA A 267 -9.92 -3.77 -8.53
C ALA A 267 -9.83 -3.24 -7.09
N GLU A 268 -10.75 -3.64 -6.24
CA GLU A 268 -10.77 -3.26 -4.84
C GLU A 268 -9.53 -3.69 -4.07
N ILE A 269 -9.11 -4.95 -4.22
CA ILE A 269 -7.87 -5.46 -3.61
C ILE A 269 -6.67 -4.66 -4.12
N THR A 270 -6.66 -4.32 -5.40
CA THR A 270 -5.58 -3.55 -6.02
C THR A 270 -5.55 -2.12 -5.48
N PHE A 271 -6.71 -1.46 -5.32
CA PHE A 271 -6.80 -0.14 -4.68
C PHE A 271 -6.35 -0.19 -3.22
N SER A 272 -6.83 -1.16 -2.43
CA SER A 272 -6.40 -1.33 -1.03
C SER A 272 -4.88 -1.49 -0.93
N SER A 273 -4.29 -2.27 -1.82
CA SER A 273 -2.83 -2.44 -1.90
C SER A 273 -2.11 -1.14 -2.28
N ALA A 274 -2.68 -0.34 -3.19
CA ALA A 274 -2.11 0.95 -3.57
C ALA A 274 -2.16 1.94 -2.40
N PHE A 275 -3.33 2.07 -1.75
CA PHE A 275 -3.49 3.00 -0.62
C PHE A 275 -2.72 2.59 0.63
N SER A 276 -2.36 1.32 0.80
CA SER A 276 -1.43 0.90 1.86
C SER A 276 -0.01 1.45 1.67
N LEU A 277 0.39 1.79 0.44
CA LEU A 277 1.67 2.44 0.14
C LEU A 277 1.61 3.96 0.40
N TRP A 278 0.41 4.56 0.34
CA TRP A 278 0.23 6.00 0.47
C TRP A 278 0.20 6.42 1.94
N GLN A 279 1.35 6.81 2.47
CA GLN A 279 1.50 7.34 3.84
C GLN A 279 1.47 8.87 3.86
N GLY A 280 1.44 9.52 2.70
CA GLY A 280 1.47 10.96 2.51
C GLY A 280 1.96 11.34 1.12
N PRO A 281 1.98 12.63 0.77
CA PRO A 281 2.44 13.09 -0.53
C PRO A 281 3.93 12.77 -0.73
N PHE A 282 4.34 12.76 -1.99
CA PHE A 282 5.75 12.69 -2.35
C PHE A 282 6.47 13.91 -1.78
N VAL A 283 7.50 13.66 -0.97
CA VAL A 283 8.26 14.74 -0.31
C VAL A 283 9.61 14.88 -1.00
N PRO A 284 9.78 15.83 -1.93
CA PRO A 284 11.06 16.06 -2.61
C PRO A 284 12.14 16.70 -1.72
N GLY A 285 11.81 17.02 -0.45
CA GLY A 285 12.62 17.86 0.45
C GLY A 285 12.41 19.35 0.15
N ASP A 286 13.30 20.21 0.67
CA ASP A 286 13.25 21.68 0.47
C ASP A 286 13.63 22.11 -0.96
N PHE A 287 13.38 21.24 -1.94
CA PHE A 287 13.89 21.41 -3.29
C PHE A 287 12.79 21.16 -4.33
N GLY A 288 12.31 22.23 -4.91
CA GLY A 288 11.41 22.22 -6.06
C GLY A 288 12.16 22.42 -7.37
N CYS A 289 12.58 21.36 -8.03
CA CYS A 289 12.86 21.44 -9.48
C CYS A 289 11.60 21.05 -10.26
N GLU A 290 11.50 21.51 -11.50
CA GLU A 290 10.36 21.27 -12.39
C GLU A 290 9.97 19.79 -12.46
N LEU A 291 10.96 18.89 -12.57
CA LEU A 291 10.77 17.45 -12.68
C LEU A 291 10.14 16.86 -11.40
N THR A 292 10.63 17.24 -10.22
CA THR A 292 10.12 16.73 -8.94
C THR A 292 8.76 17.31 -8.61
N MET A 293 8.51 18.58 -8.93
CA MET A 293 7.20 19.24 -8.75
C MET A 293 6.14 18.64 -9.68
N SER A 294 6.50 18.41 -10.94
CA SER A 294 5.60 17.77 -11.91
C SER A 294 5.23 16.34 -11.46
N PHE A 295 6.21 15.57 -10.98
CA PHE A 295 5.97 14.22 -10.47
C PHE A 295 5.12 14.22 -9.21
N GLN A 296 5.35 15.15 -8.29
CA GLN A 296 4.53 15.34 -7.09
C GLN A 296 3.08 15.65 -7.46
N GLY A 297 2.86 16.65 -8.31
CA GLY A 297 1.51 17.03 -8.76
C GLY A 297 0.78 15.88 -9.49
N GLU A 298 1.50 15.08 -10.29
CA GLU A 298 0.93 13.90 -10.93
C GLU A 298 0.47 12.87 -9.90
N LEU A 299 1.29 12.60 -8.87
CA LEU A 299 0.94 11.65 -7.81
C LEU A 299 -0.24 12.12 -6.96
N GLU A 300 -0.28 13.40 -6.59
CA GLU A 300 -1.37 13.99 -5.81
C GLU A 300 -2.69 13.93 -6.59
N ARG A 301 -2.69 14.36 -7.85
CA ARG A 301 -3.87 14.24 -8.72
C ARG A 301 -4.33 12.79 -8.85
N LEU A 302 -3.40 11.87 -9.10
CA LEU A 302 -3.71 10.44 -9.21
C LEU A 302 -4.29 9.87 -7.92
N CYS A 303 -3.80 10.32 -6.75
CA CYS A 303 -4.33 9.92 -5.45
C CYS A 303 -5.77 10.39 -5.26
N LEU A 304 -6.07 11.64 -5.61
CA LEU A 304 -7.42 12.22 -5.49
C LEU A 304 -8.41 11.49 -6.41
N GLU A 305 -8.09 11.32 -7.69
CA GLU A 305 -8.92 10.59 -8.67
C GLU A 305 -9.15 9.12 -8.26
N ALA A 306 -8.09 8.47 -7.80
CA ALA A 306 -8.16 7.09 -7.32
C ALA A 306 -9.00 6.96 -6.04
N SER A 307 -8.91 7.93 -5.12
CA SER A 307 -9.72 7.96 -3.90
C SER A 307 -11.20 8.04 -4.19
N GLN A 308 -11.60 8.86 -5.16
CA GLN A 308 -12.99 8.96 -5.60
C GLN A 308 -13.50 7.64 -6.21
N THR A 309 -12.71 7.07 -7.12
CA THR A 309 -13.06 5.82 -7.80
C THR A 309 -13.16 4.67 -6.79
N PHE A 310 -12.22 4.57 -5.88
CA PHE A 310 -12.22 3.55 -4.83
C PHE A 310 -13.39 3.73 -3.86
N ALA A 311 -13.69 4.97 -3.47
CA ALA A 311 -14.82 5.25 -2.59
C ALA A 311 -16.17 4.88 -3.26
N ARG A 312 -16.34 5.15 -4.54
CA ARG A 312 -17.55 4.71 -5.30
C ARG A 312 -17.66 3.19 -5.33
N LEU A 313 -16.55 2.49 -5.57
CA LEU A 313 -16.50 1.02 -5.58
C LEU A 313 -16.88 0.44 -4.20
N LEU A 314 -16.37 1.01 -3.12
CA LEU A 314 -16.72 0.64 -1.75
C LEU A 314 -18.18 0.91 -1.44
N ALA A 315 -18.73 2.05 -1.91
CA ALA A 315 -20.13 2.40 -1.73
C ALA A 315 -21.07 1.44 -2.47
N ASP A 316 -20.73 1.05 -3.69
CA ASP A 316 -21.49 0.02 -4.44
C ASP A 316 -21.47 -1.35 -3.75
N SER A 317 -20.43 -1.63 -2.95
CA SER A 317 -20.32 -2.84 -2.13
C SER A 317 -20.96 -2.68 -0.74
N GLY A 318 -21.66 -1.57 -0.43
CA GLY A 318 -22.30 -1.29 0.86
C GLY A 318 -21.37 -0.77 1.96
N ARG A 319 -20.07 -0.64 1.69
CA ARG A 319 -19.04 -0.22 2.68
C ARG A 319 -18.88 1.29 2.77
N LEU A 320 -19.98 1.97 3.11
CA LEU A 320 -20.09 3.43 3.12
C LEU A 320 -19.09 4.10 4.10
N GLN A 321 -18.84 3.50 5.25
CA GLN A 321 -17.92 4.06 6.25
C GLN A 321 -16.46 4.06 5.75
N GLN A 322 -16.06 2.99 5.06
CA GLN A 322 -14.71 2.91 4.48
C GLN A 322 -14.55 3.92 3.33
N ALA A 323 -15.59 4.07 2.49
CA ALA A 323 -15.61 5.09 1.45
C ALA A 323 -15.44 6.51 2.02
N VAL A 324 -16.16 6.84 3.10
CA VAL A 324 -16.02 8.12 3.82
C VAL A 324 -14.59 8.31 4.35
N LYS A 325 -13.99 7.27 4.93
CA LYS A 325 -12.62 7.36 5.45
C LYS A 325 -11.62 7.70 4.34
N ILE A 326 -11.65 6.98 3.22
CA ILE A 326 -10.74 7.21 2.08
C ILE A 326 -10.86 8.66 1.56
N LEU A 327 -12.08 9.17 1.40
CA LEU A 327 -12.29 10.54 0.92
C LEU A 327 -11.86 11.59 1.94
N ARG A 328 -12.07 11.36 3.22
CA ARG A 328 -11.59 12.26 4.28
C ARG A 328 -10.07 12.32 4.33
N ASP A 329 -9.40 11.19 4.14
CA ASP A 329 -7.95 11.17 4.07
C ASP A 329 -7.44 11.92 2.84
N ALA A 330 -8.14 11.81 1.70
CA ALA A 330 -7.82 12.54 0.47
C ALA A 330 -7.99 14.09 0.63
N LEU A 331 -9.03 14.55 1.34
CA LEU A 331 -9.24 16.00 1.62
C LEU A 331 -8.13 16.65 2.44
N ARG A 332 -7.24 15.88 3.07
CA ARG A 332 -6.05 16.46 3.74
C ARG A 332 -5.06 17.05 2.74
N TYR A 333 -5.09 16.59 1.49
CA TYR A 333 -4.19 17.02 0.43
C TYR A 333 -4.80 18.12 -0.44
N ASP A 334 -6.11 18.09 -0.62
CA ASP A 334 -6.87 19.11 -1.34
C ASP A 334 -8.20 19.37 -0.62
N PRO A 335 -8.23 20.28 0.38
CA PRO A 335 -9.42 20.58 1.17
C PRO A 335 -10.54 21.25 0.37
N ALA A 336 -10.22 21.83 -0.80
CA ALA A 336 -11.16 22.51 -1.67
C ALA A 336 -11.69 21.63 -2.81
N ASN A 337 -11.36 20.33 -2.83
CA ASN A 337 -11.78 19.42 -3.89
C ASN A 337 -13.30 19.21 -3.91
N ASP A 338 -13.96 19.89 -4.83
CA ASP A 338 -15.41 19.92 -4.98
C ASP A 338 -16.01 18.51 -5.20
N GLU A 339 -15.39 17.70 -6.04
CA GLU A 339 -15.89 16.35 -6.36
C GLU A 339 -15.83 15.41 -5.15
N ILE A 340 -14.76 15.47 -4.35
CA ILE A 340 -14.63 14.68 -3.13
C ILE A 340 -15.66 15.11 -2.10
N ILE A 341 -15.87 16.43 -1.95
CA ILE A 341 -16.86 16.96 -1.02
C ILE A 341 -18.28 16.57 -1.43
N ARG A 342 -18.62 16.63 -2.74
CA ARG A 342 -19.90 16.16 -3.26
C ARG A 342 -20.15 14.70 -2.93
N LEU A 343 -19.15 13.86 -3.17
CA LEU A 343 -19.26 12.43 -2.91
C LEU A 343 -19.38 12.13 -1.39
N LEU A 344 -18.62 12.83 -0.54
CA LEU A 344 -18.76 12.73 0.92
C LEU A 344 -20.15 13.15 1.39
N TYR A 345 -20.68 14.25 0.86
CA TYR A 345 -22.01 14.74 1.18
C TYR A 345 -23.08 13.68 0.86
N GLN A 346 -23.02 13.07 -0.34
CA GLN A 346 -23.93 12.01 -0.75
C GLN A 346 -23.80 10.76 0.13
N LEU A 347 -22.58 10.36 0.48
CA LEU A 347 -22.32 9.22 1.36
C LEU A 347 -22.88 9.44 2.78
N TYR A 348 -22.80 10.66 3.31
CA TYR A 348 -23.43 10.98 4.60
C TYR A 348 -24.96 10.95 4.52
N LEU A 349 -25.57 11.39 3.43
CA LEU A 349 -27.02 11.25 3.24
C LEU A 349 -27.44 9.79 3.12
N ALA A 350 -26.66 8.96 2.41
CA ALA A 350 -26.90 7.52 2.28
C ALA A 350 -26.80 6.76 3.61
N GLN A 351 -26.01 7.28 4.57
CA GLN A 351 -25.90 6.75 5.92
C GLN A 351 -26.93 7.33 6.91
N GLU A 352 -27.88 8.13 6.42
CA GLU A 352 -28.84 8.85 7.26
C GLU A 352 -28.19 9.79 8.30
N HIS A 353 -27.02 10.39 7.95
CA HIS A 353 -26.26 11.31 8.79
C HIS A 353 -26.33 12.77 8.33
N PRO A 354 -27.52 13.43 8.31
CA PRO A 354 -27.71 14.77 7.75
C PRO A 354 -26.88 15.86 8.49
N ARG A 355 -26.58 15.63 9.76
CA ARG A 355 -25.71 16.57 10.52
C ARG A 355 -24.29 16.57 9.99
N GLN A 356 -23.73 15.44 9.64
CA GLN A 356 -22.38 15.32 9.07
C GLN A 356 -22.35 15.85 7.64
N ALA A 357 -23.41 15.60 6.86
CA ALA A 357 -23.58 16.19 5.54
C ALA A 357 -23.57 17.74 5.60
N SER A 358 -24.34 18.32 6.51
CA SER A 358 -24.33 19.78 6.70
C SER A 358 -23.00 20.33 7.21
N GLN A 359 -22.29 19.56 8.05
CA GLN A 359 -20.99 19.96 8.59
C GLN A 359 -19.91 20.02 7.51
N ILE A 360 -19.84 19.04 6.59
CA ILE A 360 -18.86 19.05 5.50
C ILE A 360 -19.05 20.26 4.57
N LEU A 361 -20.30 20.68 4.31
CA LEU A 361 -20.57 21.87 3.51
C LEU A 361 -20.11 23.15 4.22
N LYS A 362 -20.27 23.24 5.54
CA LYS A 362 -19.75 24.38 6.30
C LYS A 362 -18.23 24.46 6.25
N GLN A 363 -17.55 23.30 6.45
CA GLN A 363 -16.10 23.23 6.33
C GLN A 363 -15.61 23.65 4.95
N TYR A 364 -16.32 23.22 3.90
CA TYR A 364 -16.01 23.60 2.53
C TYR A 364 -16.15 25.11 2.31
N ALA A 365 -17.24 25.72 2.79
CA ALA A 365 -17.43 27.17 2.71
C ALA A 365 -16.33 27.95 3.45
N GLU A 366 -15.86 27.43 4.61
CA GLU A 366 -14.75 28.02 5.35
C GLU A 366 -13.44 27.95 4.56
N VAL A 367 -13.15 26.81 3.90
CA VAL A 367 -11.97 26.65 3.05
C VAL A 367 -12.01 27.62 1.87
N LEU A 368 -13.14 27.72 1.15
CA LEU A 368 -13.30 28.66 0.04
C LEU A 368 -13.12 30.12 0.48
N THR A 369 -13.60 30.44 1.69
CA THR A 369 -13.39 31.78 2.28
C THR A 369 -11.91 32.06 2.53
N GLN A 370 -11.15 31.08 3.05
CA GLN A 370 -9.70 31.20 3.26
C GLN A 370 -8.93 31.35 1.94
N GLU A 371 -9.41 30.71 0.87
CA GLU A 371 -8.87 30.84 -0.49
C GLU A 371 -9.31 32.13 -1.21
N LYS A 372 -10.04 33.02 -0.51
CA LYS A 372 -10.49 34.33 -0.97
C LYS A 372 -11.55 34.31 -2.08
N PHE A 373 -12.36 33.26 -2.17
CA PHE A 373 -13.56 33.29 -3.00
C PHE A 373 -14.58 34.29 -2.44
N SER A 374 -15.33 34.97 -3.33
CA SER A 374 -16.39 35.89 -2.92
C SER A 374 -17.59 35.15 -2.34
N GLU A 375 -18.39 35.81 -1.52
CA GLU A 375 -19.62 35.22 -0.97
C GLU A 375 -20.60 34.73 -2.06
N GLN A 376 -20.58 35.36 -3.24
CA GLN A 376 -21.44 34.97 -4.35
C GLN A 376 -20.94 33.65 -4.96
N GLU A 377 -19.63 33.49 -5.20
CA GLU A 377 -19.02 32.25 -5.71
C GLU A 377 -19.23 31.09 -4.74
N ILE A 378 -19.08 31.35 -3.43
CA ILE A 378 -19.32 30.32 -2.41
C ILE A 378 -20.81 29.89 -2.41
N ARG A 379 -21.74 30.83 -2.53
CA ARG A 379 -23.17 30.49 -2.63
C ARG A 379 -23.51 29.72 -3.91
N GLU A 380 -22.87 30.01 -5.00
CA GLU A 380 -23.03 29.27 -6.25
C GLU A 380 -22.48 27.87 -6.14
N ALA A 381 -21.25 27.66 -5.60
CA ALA A 381 -20.65 26.37 -5.37
C ALA A 381 -21.52 25.47 -4.46
N LEU A 382 -22.17 26.05 -3.44
CA LEU A 382 -23.02 25.30 -2.52
C LEU A 382 -24.43 24.99 -3.09
N LYS A 383 -24.90 25.67 -4.12
CA LYS A 383 -26.20 25.39 -4.75
C LYS A 383 -26.22 24.10 -5.56
N ASP A 384 -25.08 23.73 -6.12
CA ASP A 384 -24.95 22.59 -7.03
C ASP A 384 -24.81 21.23 -6.31
N PHE A 385 -24.96 21.20 -4.98
CA PHE A 385 -24.87 19.94 -4.24
C PHE A 385 -26.13 19.09 -4.45
N PRO A 386 -25.95 17.80 -4.81
CA PRO A 386 -27.06 16.89 -5.07
C PRO A 386 -27.86 16.64 -3.81
N GLN A 387 -29.21 16.76 -3.93
CA GLN A 387 -30.13 16.54 -2.80
C GLN A 387 -30.51 15.06 -2.64
N GLU A 388 -30.14 14.22 -3.60
CA GLU A 388 -30.52 12.81 -3.65
C GLU A 388 -29.29 11.89 -3.74
N VAL A 389 -29.44 10.68 -3.20
CA VAL A 389 -28.45 9.61 -3.30
C VAL A 389 -28.54 8.96 -4.70
N PRO A 390 -27.42 8.57 -5.33
CA PRO A 390 -27.45 7.93 -6.64
C PRO A 390 -28.28 6.64 -6.63
N THR A 391 -29.29 6.56 -7.50
CA THR A 391 -30.20 5.39 -7.60
C THR A 391 -29.68 4.30 -8.56
N GLY A 392 -28.66 4.60 -9.37
CA GLY A 392 -28.11 3.72 -10.41
C GLY A 392 -26.76 3.07 -10.12
N GLY A 393 -26.30 3.13 -8.87
CA GLY A 393 -24.95 2.71 -8.47
C GLY A 393 -23.94 3.88 -8.51
N TRP A 394 -22.94 3.83 -7.63
CA TRP A 394 -21.97 4.92 -7.42
C TRP A 394 -20.90 5.03 -8.53
N LEU A 395 -20.59 3.91 -9.19
CA LEU A 395 -19.63 3.88 -10.31
C LEU A 395 -20.19 4.42 -11.62
N LYS A 396 -21.51 4.57 -11.72
CA LYS A 396 -22.19 5.03 -12.95
C LYS A 396 -22.59 6.51 -12.91
N GLY A 397 -22.36 7.19 -11.79
CA GLY A 397 -22.71 8.60 -11.56
C GLY A 397 -21.59 9.56 -11.90
#